data_048cc6b0d6f73127170c5afc5f8d76b5
#
_entry.id   048cc6b0d6f73127170c5afc5f8d76b5
#
_cell.length_a   1.000
_cell.length_b   1.000
_cell.length_c   1.000
_cell.angle_alpha   90.00
_cell.angle_beta   90.00
_cell.angle_gamma   90.00
#
_symmetry.space_group_name_H-M   'P 1'
#
loop_
_entity.id
_entity.type
_entity.pdbx_description
1 polymer ?
#
loop_
_entity_poly.entity_id
_entity_poly.type
_entity_poly.pdbx_seq_one_letter_code
_entity_poly.pdbx_strand_id
1 'polypeptide(L)'
;MLPKIKYQWFTIIIGNLVLLVMLDITAGLIYKKINGNAWYYDWKEGPTEKNLLRIKSNIYHHDLAKNANKKDSTWGDAIYTTKTNSLGFRDRDNRKIPLKTEKKRLVFIGDSVTEGLGLDYEETFVGLIDNALKEEHSVLNAGVT
;
A
#
# COMPACT_ATOMS: atom_id res chain seq x y z
N MET A 1 50.72 18.46 15.21
CA MET A 1 50.55 18.55 13.73
C MET A 1 49.93 17.29 13.21
N LEU A 2 48.63 17.26 12.88
CA LEU A 2 48.00 16.07 12.29
C LEU A 2 48.55 15.89 10.88
N PRO A 3 48.91 14.66 10.47
CA PRO A 3 49.58 14.45 9.19
C PRO A 3 48.65 14.87 8.03
N LYS A 4 49.17 15.63 7.07
CA LYS A 4 48.48 16.16 5.89
C LYS A 4 47.64 15.09 5.13
N ILE A 5 48.05 13.83 5.20
CA ILE A 5 47.39 12.67 4.58
C ILE A 5 45.96 12.43 5.16
N LYS A 6 45.74 12.61 6.46
CA LYS A 6 44.41 12.44 7.07
C LYS A 6 43.41 13.50 6.60
N TYR A 7 43.86 14.72 6.37
CA TYR A 7 43.00 15.80 5.86
C TYR A 7 42.57 15.56 4.41
N GLN A 8 43.44 15.02 3.57
CA GLN A 8 43.12 14.74 2.16
C GLN A 8 42.03 13.70 2.05
N TRP A 9 42.12 12.59 2.79
CA TRP A 9 41.07 11.55 2.79
C TRP A 9 39.75 12.08 3.33
N PHE A 10 39.77 12.88 4.37
CA PHE A 10 38.57 13.52 4.92
C PHE A 10 37.91 14.43 3.89
N THR A 11 38.66 15.26 3.18
CA THR A 11 38.16 16.14 2.13
C THR A 11 37.54 15.32 0.96
N ILE A 12 38.19 14.23 0.56
CA ILE A 12 37.69 13.35 -0.50
C ILE A 12 36.36 12.70 -0.07
N ILE A 13 36.29 12.19 1.14
CA ILE A 13 35.05 11.55 1.66
C ILE A 13 33.90 12.56 1.71
N ILE A 14 34.13 13.73 2.29
CA ILE A 14 33.10 14.78 2.37
C ILE A 14 32.70 15.27 0.98
N GLY A 15 33.65 15.46 0.07
CA GLY A 15 33.37 15.88 -1.30
C GLY A 15 32.48 14.85 -2.05
N ASN A 16 32.79 13.56 -1.90
CA ASN A 16 31.94 12.51 -2.48
C ASN A 16 30.56 12.46 -1.85
N LEU A 17 30.45 12.63 -0.53
CA LEU A 17 29.15 12.65 0.15
C LEU A 17 28.27 13.82 -0.35
N VAL A 18 28.87 15.01 -0.47
CA VAL A 18 28.16 16.19 -1.00
C VAL A 18 27.73 15.95 -2.44
N LEU A 19 28.61 15.36 -3.27
CA LEU A 19 28.29 15.03 -4.65
C LEU A 19 27.12 14.04 -4.74
N LEU A 20 27.10 12.99 -3.93
CA LEU A 20 26.02 12.02 -3.89
C LEU A 20 24.68 12.67 -3.50
N VAL A 21 24.67 13.54 -2.49
CA VAL A 21 23.47 14.28 -2.08
C VAL A 21 22.98 15.19 -3.21
N MET A 22 23.88 15.88 -3.89
CA MET A 22 23.52 16.74 -5.04
C MET A 22 22.93 15.92 -6.20
N LEU A 23 23.51 14.75 -6.50
CA LEU A 23 23.00 13.85 -7.53
C LEU A 23 21.61 13.32 -7.18
N ASP A 24 21.38 12.96 -5.92
CA ASP A 24 20.08 12.49 -5.44
C ASP A 24 19.00 13.57 -5.58
N ILE A 25 19.31 14.80 -5.11
CA ILE A 25 18.39 15.94 -5.25
C ILE A 25 18.08 16.24 -6.72
N THR A 26 19.11 16.28 -7.58
CA THR A 26 18.92 16.57 -9.01
C THR A 26 18.13 15.48 -9.72
N ALA A 27 18.40 14.20 -9.42
CA ALA A 27 17.65 13.08 -9.94
C ALA A 27 16.17 13.16 -9.52
N GLY A 28 15.89 13.47 -8.25
CA GLY A 28 14.55 13.67 -7.74
C GLY A 28 13.79 14.81 -8.43
N LEU A 29 14.46 15.94 -8.68
CA LEU A 29 13.87 17.07 -9.40
C LEU A 29 13.56 16.74 -10.87
N ILE A 30 14.47 16.04 -11.53
CA ILE A 30 14.28 15.58 -12.92
C ILE A 30 13.11 14.59 -13.00
N TYR A 31 13.08 13.61 -12.09
CA TYR A 31 11.99 12.63 -12.00
C TYR A 31 10.63 13.30 -11.79
N LYS A 32 10.57 14.26 -10.85
CA LYS A 32 9.35 15.05 -10.61
C LYS A 32 8.91 15.82 -11.85
N LYS A 33 9.84 16.40 -12.60
CA LYS A 33 9.53 17.15 -13.83
C LYS A 33 8.98 16.24 -14.93
N ILE A 34 9.49 15.01 -15.04
CA ILE A 34 9.07 14.06 -16.09
C ILE A 34 7.74 13.40 -15.73
N ASN A 35 7.58 12.96 -14.48
CA ASN A 35 6.45 12.14 -14.06
C ASN A 35 5.35 12.92 -13.30
N GLY A 36 5.55 14.21 -13.04
CA GLY A 36 4.60 15.03 -12.29
C GLY A 36 4.54 14.77 -10.78
N ASN A 37 5.17 13.73 -10.29
CA ASN A 37 5.20 13.32 -8.88
C ASN A 37 6.62 13.30 -8.32
N ALA A 38 6.76 13.52 -7.02
CA ALA A 38 8.03 13.28 -6.35
C ALA A 38 8.34 11.76 -6.34
N TRP A 39 9.62 11.39 -6.52
CA TRP A 39 10.04 9.99 -6.52
C TRP A 39 10.03 9.37 -5.11
N TYR A 40 10.02 10.22 -4.07
CA TYR A 40 9.81 9.79 -2.69
C TYR A 40 8.36 10.06 -2.27
N TYR A 41 7.86 9.25 -1.38
CA TYR A 41 6.49 9.34 -0.88
C TYR A 41 6.26 10.70 -0.23
N ASP A 42 5.32 11.49 -0.73
CA ASP A 42 4.93 12.73 -0.10
C ASP A 42 3.99 12.44 1.09
N TRP A 43 4.56 12.39 2.26
CA TRP A 43 3.85 12.18 3.52
C TRP A 43 2.79 13.24 3.84
N LYS A 44 2.80 14.35 3.13
CA LYS A 44 1.87 15.47 3.35
C LYS A 44 0.58 15.32 2.56
N GLU A 45 0.63 14.59 1.46
CA GLU A 45 -0.56 14.28 0.69
C GLU A 45 -1.08 12.91 1.12
N GLY A 46 -1.88 12.90 2.18
CA GLY A 46 -2.75 11.76 2.46
C GLY A 46 -3.54 11.39 1.19
N PRO A 47 -4.22 10.24 1.15
CA PRO A 47 -4.96 9.82 -0.05
C PRO A 47 -5.84 10.97 -0.50
N THR A 48 -5.52 11.53 -1.68
CA THR A 48 -6.33 12.60 -2.27
C THR A 48 -7.75 12.09 -2.43
N GLU A 49 -8.77 12.95 -2.26
CA GLU A 49 -10.19 12.62 -2.41
C GLU A 49 -10.52 11.82 -3.70
N LYS A 50 -9.63 11.83 -4.70
CA LYS A 50 -9.73 11.02 -5.91
C LYS A 50 -9.51 9.52 -5.70
N ASN A 51 -8.97 9.10 -4.57
CA ASN A 51 -8.70 7.69 -4.30
C ASN A 51 -9.64 7.18 -3.19
N LEU A 52 -10.91 7.05 -3.52
CA LEU A 52 -11.99 6.60 -2.62
C LEU A 52 -11.77 5.23 -1.97
N LEU A 53 -10.70 4.51 -2.35
CA LEU A 53 -10.40 3.20 -1.79
C LEU A 53 -9.63 3.30 -0.46
N ARG A 54 -8.62 4.15 -0.39
CA ARG A 54 -7.80 4.34 0.82
C ARG A 54 -8.20 5.62 1.52
N ILE A 55 -8.52 5.52 2.79
CA ILE A 55 -8.96 6.64 3.63
C ILE A 55 -8.00 6.80 4.81
N LYS A 56 -7.93 8.02 5.34
CA LYS A 56 -7.17 8.28 6.57
C LYS A 56 -7.86 7.57 7.74
N SER A 57 -7.10 6.80 8.50
CA SER A 57 -7.56 6.21 9.76
C SER A 57 -7.19 7.12 10.93
N ASN A 58 -8.06 7.16 11.94
CA ASN A 58 -7.76 7.86 13.21
C ASN A 58 -6.90 7.01 14.17
N ILE A 59 -6.72 5.72 13.86
CA ILE A 59 -6.02 4.76 14.71
C ILE A 59 -4.73 4.32 14.03
N TYR A 60 -4.78 4.10 12.71
CA TYR A 60 -3.68 3.65 11.86
C TYR A 60 -3.31 4.76 10.88
N HIS A 61 -2.26 4.56 10.10
CA HIS A 61 -1.87 5.51 9.06
C HIS A 61 -2.99 5.67 8.00
N HIS A 62 -3.57 4.58 7.54
CA HIS A 62 -4.70 4.56 6.59
C HIS A 62 -5.50 3.26 6.74
N ASP A 63 -6.67 3.23 6.10
CA ASP A 63 -7.59 2.11 6.07
C ASP A 63 -8.27 2.04 4.70
N LEU A 64 -9.00 0.97 4.42
CA LEU A 64 -9.82 0.87 3.22
C LEU A 64 -11.23 1.45 3.49
N ALA A 65 -11.73 2.20 2.51
CA ALA A 65 -13.07 2.75 2.58
C ALA A 65 -14.11 1.62 2.58
N LYS A 66 -15.18 1.78 3.37
CA LYS A 66 -16.29 0.82 3.42
C LYS A 66 -17.10 0.87 2.14
N ASN A 67 -17.51 -0.32 1.66
CA ASN A 67 -18.33 -0.48 0.47
C ASN A 67 -17.73 0.21 -0.77
N ALA A 68 -16.42 0.29 -0.86
CA ALA A 68 -15.73 0.82 -2.03
C ALA A 68 -15.78 -0.18 -3.18
N ASN A 69 -15.84 0.35 -4.40
CA ASN A 69 -15.73 -0.42 -5.63
C ASN A 69 -14.84 0.37 -6.59
N LYS A 70 -13.58 0.03 -6.65
CA LYS A 70 -12.61 0.66 -7.53
C LYS A 70 -12.23 -0.31 -8.63
N LYS A 71 -12.68 -0.01 -9.83
CA LYS A 71 -12.20 -0.64 -11.07
C LYS A 71 -10.84 -0.05 -11.44
N ASP A 72 -10.10 -0.79 -12.23
CA ASP A 72 -8.80 -0.37 -12.77
C ASP A 72 -7.79 0.08 -11.70
N SER A 73 -7.79 -0.61 -10.55
CA SER A 73 -6.70 -0.52 -9.59
C SER A 73 -5.43 -1.05 -10.26
N THR A 74 -4.28 -0.42 -10.01
CA THR A 74 -3.02 -0.83 -10.63
C THR A 74 -1.98 -1.18 -9.58
N TRP A 75 -1.19 -2.22 -9.86
CA TRP A 75 0.00 -2.59 -9.11
C TRP A 75 1.06 -3.10 -10.08
N GLY A 76 2.11 -2.32 -10.33
CA GLY A 76 3.00 -2.55 -11.47
C GLY A 76 2.20 -2.54 -12.76
N ASP A 77 2.34 -3.60 -13.56
CA ASP A 77 1.61 -3.77 -14.82
C ASP A 77 0.25 -4.46 -14.66
N ALA A 78 -0.07 -4.93 -13.45
CA ALA A 78 -1.34 -5.59 -13.18
C ALA A 78 -2.47 -4.56 -13.02
N ILE A 79 -3.62 -4.85 -13.67
CA ILE A 79 -4.86 -4.10 -13.55
C ILE A 79 -5.90 -5.04 -12.92
N TYR A 80 -6.55 -4.60 -11.86
CA TYR A 80 -7.48 -5.43 -11.10
C TYR A 80 -8.58 -4.60 -10.46
N THR A 81 -9.65 -5.26 -9.99
CA THR A 81 -10.75 -4.62 -9.29
C THR A 81 -10.61 -4.79 -7.78
N THR A 82 -10.76 -3.72 -7.03
CA THR A 82 -10.80 -3.77 -5.58
C THR A 82 -12.18 -3.41 -5.08
N LYS A 83 -12.82 -4.34 -4.38
CA LYS A 83 -14.07 -4.11 -3.66
C LYS A 83 -13.87 -4.32 -2.17
N THR A 84 -14.63 -3.60 -1.36
CA THR A 84 -14.64 -3.74 0.10
C THR A 84 -16.04 -3.92 0.63
N ASN A 85 -16.16 -4.63 1.73
CA ASN A 85 -17.44 -4.85 2.39
C ASN A 85 -17.80 -3.70 3.36
N SER A 86 -18.86 -3.87 4.14
CA SER A 86 -19.36 -2.87 5.09
C SER A 86 -18.41 -2.59 6.27
N LEU A 87 -17.36 -3.39 6.47
CA LEU A 87 -16.32 -3.14 7.47
C LEU A 87 -15.09 -2.41 6.88
N GLY A 88 -15.00 -2.27 5.56
CA GLY A 88 -13.83 -1.78 4.87
C GLY A 88 -12.82 -2.88 4.54
N PHE A 89 -13.16 -4.14 4.76
CA PHE A 89 -12.30 -5.27 4.44
C PHE A 89 -12.42 -5.64 2.96
N ARG A 90 -11.32 -6.03 2.34
CA ARG A 90 -11.33 -6.47 0.95
C ARG A 90 -12.24 -7.68 0.78
N ASP A 91 -13.07 -7.66 -0.26
CA ASP A 91 -14.10 -8.67 -0.47
C ASP A 91 -14.38 -8.84 -1.99
N ARG A 92 -15.09 -9.92 -2.35
CA ARG A 92 -15.58 -10.12 -3.72
C ARG A 92 -16.67 -9.12 -4.08
N ASP A 93 -17.45 -8.67 -3.08
CA ASP A 93 -18.58 -7.77 -3.25
C ASP A 93 -18.73 -6.79 -2.08
N ASN A 94 -19.53 -5.72 -2.32
CA ASN A 94 -19.91 -4.76 -1.31
C ASN A 94 -20.98 -5.34 -0.37
N ARG A 95 -20.71 -6.49 0.25
CA ARG A 95 -21.69 -7.17 1.14
C ARG A 95 -21.71 -6.55 2.53
N LYS A 96 -22.88 -6.58 3.15
CA LYS A 96 -23.05 -6.23 4.57
C LYS A 96 -22.55 -7.38 5.44
N ILE A 97 -21.60 -7.11 6.32
CA ILE A 97 -21.12 -8.09 7.29
C ILE A 97 -21.92 -7.93 8.59
N PRO A 98 -22.74 -8.93 8.97
CA PRO A 98 -23.54 -8.86 10.20
C PRO A 98 -22.61 -8.97 11.42
N LEU A 99 -22.97 -8.32 12.54
CA LEU A 99 -22.22 -8.44 13.79
C LEU A 99 -22.27 -9.86 14.36
N LYS A 100 -23.41 -10.53 14.23
CA LYS A 100 -23.62 -11.92 14.66
C LYS A 100 -23.88 -12.80 13.45
N THR A 101 -23.36 -14.00 13.47
CA THR A 101 -23.54 -15.01 12.42
C THR A 101 -23.41 -16.41 13.05
N GLU A 102 -24.15 -17.38 12.51
CA GLU A 102 -24.02 -18.79 12.87
C GLU A 102 -22.71 -19.41 12.34
N LYS A 103 -22.20 -18.88 11.24
CA LYS A 103 -20.92 -19.36 10.65
C LYS A 103 -19.73 -18.92 11.50
N LYS A 104 -18.76 -19.79 11.64
CA LYS A 104 -17.44 -19.41 12.22
C LYS A 104 -16.78 -18.37 11.35
N ARG A 105 -16.14 -17.36 11.97
CA ARG A 105 -15.40 -16.33 11.25
C ARG A 105 -13.93 -16.67 11.20
N LEU A 106 -13.36 -16.52 10.01
CA LEU A 106 -11.92 -16.54 9.76
C LEU A 106 -11.53 -15.14 9.31
N VAL A 107 -10.66 -14.48 10.08
CA VAL A 107 -10.17 -13.13 9.76
C VAL A 107 -8.71 -13.24 9.42
N PHE A 108 -8.35 -12.84 8.20
CA PHE A 108 -6.97 -12.73 7.76
C PHE A 108 -6.49 -11.31 7.96
N ILE A 109 -5.44 -11.14 8.76
CA ILE A 109 -4.82 -9.85 9.08
C ILE A 109 -3.41 -9.88 8.51
N GLY A 110 -3.00 -8.83 7.82
CA GLY A 110 -1.67 -8.72 7.23
C GLY A 110 -1.54 -7.49 6.34
N ASP A 111 -0.50 -7.51 5.55
CA ASP A 111 -0.08 -6.43 4.65
C ASP A 111 -0.62 -6.59 3.22
N SER A 112 0.12 -6.05 2.25
CA SER A 112 -0.16 -6.10 0.81
C SER A 112 -0.40 -7.50 0.26
N VAL A 113 0.28 -8.52 0.80
CA VAL A 113 0.12 -9.91 0.37
C VAL A 113 -1.23 -10.43 0.82
N THR A 114 -1.64 -10.13 2.04
CA THR A 114 -2.96 -10.50 2.58
C THR A 114 -4.07 -9.69 1.91
N GLU A 115 -3.87 -8.39 1.70
CA GLU A 115 -4.77 -7.59 0.89
C GLU A 115 -4.91 -8.15 -0.53
N GLY A 116 -3.82 -8.70 -1.08
CA GLY A 116 -3.76 -9.31 -2.41
C GLY A 116 -3.62 -8.29 -3.53
N LEU A 117 -2.70 -7.31 -3.36
CA LEU A 117 -2.44 -6.30 -4.40
C LEU A 117 -2.04 -6.96 -5.73
N GLY A 118 -2.57 -6.42 -6.82
CA GLY A 118 -2.28 -6.89 -8.17
C GLY A 118 -3.17 -8.05 -8.65
N LEU A 119 -4.12 -8.52 -7.83
CA LEU A 119 -5.00 -9.66 -8.15
C LEU A 119 -6.46 -9.27 -7.96
N ASP A 120 -7.38 -9.84 -8.70
CA ASP A 120 -8.79 -9.84 -8.36
C ASP A 120 -9.01 -10.67 -7.08
N TYR A 121 -10.07 -10.37 -6.32
CA TYR A 121 -10.27 -11.01 -5.01
C TYR A 121 -10.28 -12.54 -5.09
N GLU A 122 -10.90 -13.08 -6.10
CA GLU A 122 -11.06 -14.52 -6.32
C GLU A 122 -9.72 -15.24 -6.59
N GLU A 123 -8.72 -14.52 -7.03
CA GLU A 123 -7.36 -15.01 -7.31
C GLU A 123 -6.43 -14.91 -6.10
N THR A 124 -6.82 -14.11 -5.09
CA THR A 124 -6.04 -14.00 -3.85
C THR A 124 -6.13 -15.29 -3.04
N PHE A 125 -5.12 -15.58 -2.23
CA PHE A 125 -5.17 -16.76 -1.35
C PHE A 125 -6.36 -16.69 -0.37
N VAL A 126 -6.72 -15.50 0.11
CA VAL A 126 -7.89 -15.33 0.98
C VAL A 126 -9.18 -15.60 0.21
N GLY A 127 -9.28 -15.11 -1.02
CA GLY A 127 -10.43 -15.36 -1.89
C GLY A 127 -10.61 -16.85 -2.25
N LEU A 128 -9.51 -17.56 -2.49
CA LEU A 128 -9.52 -19.00 -2.72
C LEU A 128 -10.02 -19.77 -1.48
N ILE A 129 -9.55 -19.39 -0.28
CA ILE A 129 -10.01 -19.96 0.99
C ILE A 129 -11.49 -19.63 1.22
N ASP A 130 -11.90 -18.37 0.97
CA ASP A 130 -13.31 -17.97 1.10
C ASP A 130 -14.21 -18.81 0.18
N ASN A 131 -13.80 -19.02 -1.05
CA ASN A 131 -14.57 -19.85 -1.97
C ASN A 131 -14.67 -21.33 -1.53
N ALA A 132 -13.58 -21.86 -0.97
CA ALA A 132 -13.54 -23.24 -0.48
C ALA A 132 -14.39 -23.47 0.78
N LEU A 133 -14.48 -22.45 1.66
CA LEU A 133 -15.10 -22.58 2.98
C LEU A 133 -16.44 -21.83 3.12
N LYS A 134 -16.97 -21.23 2.06
CA LYS A 134 -18.14 -20.33 2.10
C LYS A 134 -19.40 -20.93 2.73
N GLU A 135 -19.55 -22.25 2.70
CA GLU A 135 -20.72 -22.92 3.27
C GLU A 135 -20.69 -22.96 4.80
N GLU A 136 -19.50 -23.12 5.39
CA GLU A 136 -19.31 -23.31 6.82
C GLU A 136 -18.76 -22.07 7.53
N HIS A 137 -17.99 -21.27 6.82
CA HIS A 137 -17.27 -20.14 7.39
C HIS A 137 -17.62 -18.81 6.73
N SER A 138 -17.45 -17.74 7.49
CA SER A 138 -17.46 -16.36 6.99
C SER A 138 -16.02 -15.85 6.98
N VAL A 139 -15.42 -15.83 5.80
CA VAL A 139 -14.04 -15.38 5.62
C VAL A 139 -14.01 -13.87 5.44
N LEU A 140 -13.07 -13.19 6.12
CA LEU A 140 -12.88 -11.75 6.11
C LEU A 140 -11.39 -11.44 5.83
N ASN A 141 -11.13 -10.61 4.84
CA ASN A 141 -9.79 -10.14 4.50
C ASN A 141 -9.55 -8.74 5.06
N ALA A 142 -8.88 -8.66 6.20
CA ALA A 142 -8.49 -7.42 6.87
C ALA A 142 -7.01 -7.04 6.57
N GLY A 143 -6.44 -7.52 5.47
CA GLY A 143 -5.15 -7.07 4.97
C GLY A 143 -5.24 -5.63 4.48
N VAL A 144 -4.23 -4.81 4.82
CA VAL A 144 -4.14 -3.40 4.40
C VAL A 144 -2.67 -3.00 4.25
N THR A 145 -2.38 -2.21 3.22
CA THR A 145 -1.03 -1.72 2.87
C THR A 145 -0.89 -0.26 3.20
#